data_1035e719bf7d5b604a96f1afeade6fe8
#
_entry.id   1035e719bf7d5b604a96f1afeade6fe8
#
_cell.length_a   1.000
_cell.length_b   1.000
_cell.length_c   1.000
_cell.angle_alpha   90.00
_cell.angle_beta   90.00
_cell.angle_gamma   90.00
#
_symmetry.space_group_name_H-M   'P 1'
#
loop_
_entity.id
_entity.type
_entity.pdbx_description
1 polymer ?
#
loop_
_entity_poly.entity_id
_entity_poly.type
_entity_poly.pdbx_seq_one_letter_code
_entity_poly.pdbx_strand_id
1 'polypeptide(L)'
;AGTAAALAPADAVVLAAEDPLAALQRLATAWRRALGAQVIAITGSTGKTSTKDVLAAMLAPHRRTVATRQNLNTEIGLPLTVLSAPPGTEVLVLELAMRGAGQIAELTTISEPDVGLITNVGPVHVELLGSVEGVAAAKAELIAGLHAGATMIVPAGEPLLAPHLRADLRTVPVGPGGELTEADLDGLELPFDSAHMRQNAVAALAAARAIGVEPSGRIEVALSAMRGQQRQMPGDITVVEDCYNANPMSMRAALDDLQRSAPGRKVAVLGDMLELGPDAAAHHAAIGEHARAAGVDVLVAVGPLSAGLAADHTVADAEAAAALLPGLLSPGDTVLVKASRGIGLERVVEALA
;
A
#
# COMPACT_ATOMS: atom_id res chain seq x y z
N ALA A 1 -27.47 13.23 -19.40
CA ALA A 1 -26.56 13.50 -20.53
C ALA A 1 -26.47 15.02 -20.85
N GLY A 2 -27.57 15.78 -20.74
CA GLY A 2 -27.58 17.23 -21.13
C GLY A 2 -26.73 18.16 -20.25
N THR A 3 -26.62 17.90 -18.94
CA THR A 3 -25.93 18.79 -17.99
C THR A 3 -24.40 18.66 -18.05
N ALA A 4 -23.86 17.46 -18.26
CA ALA A 4 -22.40 17.26 -18.35
C ALA A 4 -21.81 17.87 -19.65
N ALA A 5 -22.53 17.77 -20.76
CA ALA A 5 -22.10 18.37 -22.03
C ALA A 5 -22.04 19.92 -21.99
N ALA A 6 -22.93 20.54 -21.20
CA ALA A 6 -22.95 22.00 -21.02
C ALA A 6 -21.77 22.53 -20.16
N LEU A 7 -21.11 21.66 -19.38
CA LEU A 7 -19.97 22.02 -18.53
C LEU A 7 -18.62 21.71 -19.19
N ALA A 8 -18.61 21.04 -20.35
CA ALA A 8 -17.38 20.68 -21.04
C ALA A 8 -16.75 21.91 -21.72
N PRO A 9 -15.40 22.05 -21.76
CA PRO A 9 -14.72 23.03 -22.57
C PRO A 9 -15.15 22.93 -24.03
N ALA A 10 -15.13 24.06 -24.73
CA ALA A 10 -15.67 24.17 -26.12
C ALA A 10 -14.91 23.27 -27.13
N ASP A 11 -13.67 22.89 -26.83
CA ASP A 11 -12.81 22.05 -27.63
C ASP A 11 -12.79 20.57 -27.15
N ALA A 12 -13.58 20.24 -26.12
CA ALA A 12 -13.63 18.88 -25.59
C ALA A 12 -14.55 17.97 -26.43
N VAL A 13 -14.11 16.73 -26.63
CA VAL A 13 -14.96 15.66 -27.16
C VAL A 13 -15.76 15.05 -26.02
N VAL A 14 -17.09 15.16 -26.08
CA VAL A 14 -17.98 14.60 -25.08
C VAL A 14 -18.51 13.24 -25.54
N LEU A 15 -18.17 12.19 -24.82
CA LEU A 15 -18.70 10.84 -25.02
C LEU A 15 -19.87 10.62 -24.06
N ALA A 16 -21.09 10.60 -24.58
CA ALA A 16 -22.30 10.32 -23.79
C ALA A 16 -22.57 8.81 -23.74
N ALA A 17 -22.85 8.29 -22.54
CA ALA A 17 -23.22 6.91 -22.31
C ALA A 17 -24.35 6.81 -21.29
N GLU A 18 -25.15 5.73 -21.34
CA GLU A 18 -26.19 5.44 -20.34
C GLU A 18 -25.55 5.16 -18.98
N ASP A 19 -24.47 4.40 -18.96
CA ASP A 19 -23.61 4.14 -17.80
C ASP A 19 -22.20 4.70 -18.06
N PRO A 20 -21.90 5.91 -17.56
CA PRO A 20 -20.60 6.56 -17.75
C PRO A 20 -19.43 5.78 -17.11
N LEU A 21 -19.66 5.10 -15.96
CA LEU A 21 -18.62 4.33 -15.29
C LEU A 21 -18.23 3.11 -16.12
N ALA A 22 -19.22 2.31 -16.53
CA ALA A 22 -18.97 1.16 -17.39
C ALA A 22 -18.37 1.57 -18.75
N ALA A 23 -18.73 2.75 -19.29
CA ALA A 23 -18.12 3.27 -20.50
C ALA A 23 -16.64 3.66 -20.30
N LEU A 24 -16.30 4.31 -19.17
CA LEU A 24 -14.92 4.64 -18.78
C LEU A 24 -14.07 3.37 -18.66
N GLN A 25 -14.60 2.35 -17.99
CA GLN A 25 -13.93 1.06 -17.80
C GLN A 25 -13.68 0.34 -19.13
N ARG A 26 -14.67 0.26 -19.99
CA ARG A 26 -14.52 -0.31 -21.35
C ARG A 26 -13.49 0.46 -22.20
N LEU A 27 -13.48 1.79 -22.09
CA LEU A 27 -12.50 2.62 -22.79
C LEU A 27 -11.09 2.33 -22.29
N ALA A 28 -10.90 2.20 -20.97
CA ALA A 28 -9.62 1.84 -20.38
C ALA A 28 -9.14 0.46 -20.83
N THR A 29 -10.01 -0.55 -20.83
CA THR A 29 -9.68 -1.90 -21.34
C THR A 29 -9.30 -1.86 -22.83
N ALA A 30 -10.05 -1.12 -23.65
CA ALA A 30 -9.72 -0.96 -25.07
C ALA A 30 -8.36 -0.26 -25.26
N TRP A 31 -8.07 0.77 -24.47
CA TRP A 31 -6.79 1.48 -24.51
C TRP A 31 -5.63 0.59 -24.04
N ARG A 32 -5.81 -0.16 -22.92
CA ARG A 32 -4.83 -1.15 -22.44
C ARG A 32 -4.45 -2.13 -23.56
N ARG A 33 -5.46 -2.68 -24.27
CA ARG A 33 -5.23 -3.60 -25.40
C ARG A 33 -4.51 -2.91 -26.55
N ALA A 34 -4.87 -1.67 -26.88
CA ALA A 34 -4.23 -0.89 -27.95
C ALA A 34 -2.77 -0.54 -27.64
N LEU A 35 -2.42 -0.33 -26.38
CA LEU A 35 -1.03 -0.11 -25.94
C LEU A 35 -0.15 -1.36 -26.16
N GLY A 36 -0.72 -2.57 -26.03
CA GLY A 36 0.05 -3.82 -26.03
C GLY A 36 1.04 -3.94 -24.88
N ALA A 37 0.85 -3.14 -23.82
CA ALA A 37 1.71 -3.12 -22.64
C ALA A 37 1.51 -4.38 -21.79
N GLN A 38 2.60 -4.88 -21.18
CA GLN A 38 2.50 -5.88 -20.12
C GLN A 38 1.88 -5.25 -18.86
N VAL A 39 0.99 -5.97 -18.18
CA VAL A 39 0.28 -5.46 -17.00
C VAL A 39 0.63 -6.28 -15.78
N ILE A 40 1.11 -5.60 -14.74
CA ILE A 40 1.35 -6.15 -13.42
C ILE A 40 0.33 -5.56 -12.46
N ALA A 41 -0.54 -6.42 -11.91
CA ALA A 41 -1.56 -6.05 -10.94
C ALA A 41 -1.13 -6.42 -9.52
N ILE A 42 -1.21 -5.46 -8.59
CA ILE A 42 -0.74 -5.61 -7.21
C ILE A 42 -1.89 -5.38 -6.25
N THR A 43 -2.20 -6.38 -5.41
CA THR A 43 -3.10 -6.22 -4.25
C THR A 43 -2.45 -6.74 -2.97
N GLY A 44 -3.14 -6.66 -1.84
CA GLY A 44 -2.68 -7.13 -0.54
C GLY A 44 -3.25 -6.30 0.61
N SER A 45 -3.06 -6.74 1.83
CA SER A 45 -3.51 -6.02 3.03
C SER A 45 -2.63 -4.80 3.32
N THR A 46 -1.31 -4.97 3.24
CA THR A 46 -0.31 -3.92 3.40
C THR A 46 0.72 -3.98 2.28
N GLY A 47 1.54 -2.95 2.12
CA GLY A 47 2.69 -2.95 1.23
C GLY A 47 2.39 -2.76 -0.26
N LYS A 48 1.14 -2.73 -0.71
CA LYS A 48 0.76 -2.55 -2.13
C LYS A 48 1.47 -1.37 -2.79
N THR A 49 1.31 -0.19 -2.21
CA THR A 49 1.87 1.06 -2.75
C THR A 49 3.39 1.04 -2.73
N SER A 50 4.00 0.60 -1.63
CA SER A 50 5.46 0.50 -1.53
C SER A 50 6.04 -0.51 -2.53
N THR A 51 5.40 -1.68 -2.69
CA THR A 51 5.79 -2.67 -3.71
C THR A 51 5.67 -2.10 -5.13
N LYS A 52 4.58 -1.38 -5.42
CA LYS A 52 4.38 -0.67 -6.69
C LYS A 52 5.48 0.38 -6.94
N ASP A 53 5.81 1.18 -5.92
CA ASP A 53 6.84 2.24 -6.05
C ASP A 53 8.23 1.62 -6.30
N VAL A 54 8.59 0.58 -5.55
CA VAL A 54 9.85 -0.16 -5.73
C VAL A 54 9.90 -0.82 -7.11
N LEU A 55 8.83 -1.49 -7.52
CA LEU A 55 8.74 -2.13 -8.84
C LEU A 55 8.86 -1.10 -9.97
N ALA A 56 8.16 0.02 -9.88
CA ALA A 56 8.26 1.08 -10.88
C ALA A 56 9.69 1.62 -11.00
N ALA A 57 10.40 1.78 -9.87
CA ALA A 57 11.81 2.20 -9.85
C ALA A 57 12.74 1.13 -10.47
N MET A 58 12.51 -0.14 -10.18
CA MET A 58 13.26 -1.25 -10.79
C MET A 58 13.07 -1.34 -12.32
N LEU A 59 11.87 -1.02 -12.80
CA LEU A 59 11.53 -1.11 -14.21
C LEU A 59 11.95 0.11 -15.03
N ALA A 60 11.95 1.31 -14.43
CA ALA A 60 12.17 2.58 -15.13
C ALA A 60 13.44 2.64 -16.01
N PRO A 61 14.60 2.06 -15.60
CA PRO A 61 15.79 2.05 -16.47
C PRO A 61 15.67 1.14 -17.69
N HIS A 62 14.72 0.19 -17.69
CA HIS A 62 14.61 -0.89 -18.66
C HIS A 62 13.37 -0.78 -19.57
N ARG A 63 12.28 -0.17 -19.08
CA ARG A 63 10.97 -0.14 -19.74
C ARG A 63 10.27 1.20 -19.52
N ARG A 64 9.54 1.67 -20.53
CA ARG A 64 8.62 2.82 -20.38
C ARG A 64 7.43 2.37 -19.56
N THR A 65 7.48 2.70 -18.27
CA THR A 65 6.55 2.21 -17.25
C THR A 65 5.60 3.32 -16.79
N VAL A 66 4.30 3.00 -16.70
CA VAL A 66 3.30 3.82 -16.03
C VAL A 66 2.79 3.04 -14.81
N ALA A 67 2.80 3.69 -13.65
CA ALA A 67 2.32 3.11 -12.41
C ALA A 67 1.15 3.92 -11.83
N THR A 68 0.28 3.25 -11.07
CA THR A 68 -0.79 3.90 -10.32
C THR A 68 -0.24 5.04 -9.48
N ARG A 69 -0.84 6.22 -9.63
CA ARG A 69 -0.49 7.42 -8.85
C ARG A 69 -1.48 7.59 -7.71
N GLN A 70 -0.97 8.01 -6.55
CA GLN A 70 -1.80 8.26 -5.36
C GLN A 70 -2.72 7.07 -5.03
N ASN A 71 -4.03 7.31 -4.93
CA ASN A 71 -5.08 6.34 -4.64
C ASN A 71 -5.96 6.04 -5.88
N LEU A 72 -5.44 6.21 -7.10
CA LEU A 72 -6.17 5.88 -8.34
C LEU A 72 -6.18 4.36 -8.57
N ASN A 73 -6.69 3.61 -7.60
CA ASN A 73 -6.62 2.15 -7.50
C ASN A 73 -8.01 1.49 -7.33
N THR A 74 -9.09 2.24 -7.61
CA THR A 74 -10.48 1.79 -7.54
C THR A 74 -11.11 1.71 -8.94
N GLU A 75 -12.40 1.38 -9.01
CA GLU A 75 -13.22 1.24 -10.22
C GLU A 75 -13.24 2.49 -11.12
N ILE A 76 -12.88 3.67 -10.57
CA ILE A 76 -12.69 4.92 -11.31
C ILE A 76 -11.22 5.21 -11.53
N GLY A 77 -10.41 5.05 -10.48
CA GLY A 77 -9.00 5.44 -10.48
C GLY A 77 -8.12 4.59 -11.39
N LEU A 78 -8.35 3.27 -11.41
CA LEU A 78 -7.59 2.36 -12.27
C LEU A 78 -7.83 2.66 -13.77
N PRO A 79 -9.09 2.84 -14.26
CA PRO A 79 -9.33 3.31 -15.61
C PRO A 79 -8.60 4.60 -15.96
N LEU A 80 -8.62 5.61 -15.06
CA LEU A 80 -7.92 6.87 -15.28
C LEU A 80 -6.40 6.68 -15.37
N THR A 81 -5.82 5.79 -14.55
CA THR A 81 -4.41 5.42 -14.63
C THR A 81 -4.07 4.82 -16.00
N VAL A 82 -4.86 3.86 -16.46
CA VAL A 82 -4.64 3.21 -17.77
C VAL A 82 -4.77 4.22 -18.91
N LEU A 83 -5.80 5.07 -18.89
CA LEU A 83 -6.03 6.09 -19.92
C LEU A 83 -4.97 7.21 -19.92
N SER A 84 -4.30 7.43 -18.80
CA SER A 84 -3.18 8.39 -18.72
C SER A 84 -1.87 7.88 -19.36
N ALA A 85 -1.78 6.59 -19.66
CA ALA A 85 -0.60 5.99 -20.24
C ALA A 85 -0.42 6.43 -21.70
N PRO A 86 0.70 7.07 -22.05
CA PRO A 86 0.94 7.53 -23.43
C PRO A 86 1.19 6.34 -24.38
N PRO A 87 1.00 6.55 -25.70
CA PRO A 87 1.43 5.57 -26.71
C PRO A 87 2.90 5.18 -26.52
N GLY A 88 3.19 3.89 -26.66
CA GLY A 88 4.52 3.36 -26.46
C GLY A 88 4.85 3.01 -25.00
N THR A 89 3.92 3.12 -24.06
CA THR A 89 4.04 2.51 -22.73
C THR A 89 4.24 1.00 -22.89
N GLU A 90 5.25 0.44 -22.22
CA GLU A 90 5.61 -0.97 -22.31
C GLU A 90 5.12 -1.77 -21.12
N VAL A 91 5.00 -1.13 -19.94
CA VAL A 91 4.54 -1.78 -18.71
C VAL A 91 3.57 -0.88 -17.97
N LEU A 92 2.47 -1.48 -17.51
CA LEU A 92 1.52 -0.87 -16.56
C LEU A 92 1.68 -1.57 -15.21
N VAL A 93 1.99 -0.83 -14.16
CA VAL A 93 2.02 -1.33 -12.77
C VAL A 93 0.80 -0.78 -12.04
N LEU A 94 -0.20 -1.63 -11.86
CA LEU A 94 -1.52 -1.24 -11.37
C LEU A 94 -1.75 -1.74 -9.94
N GLU A 95 -2.01 -0.82 -9.02
CA GLU A 95 -2.46 -1.15 -7.68
C GLU A 95 -3.97 -1.36 -7.68
N LEU A 96 -4.43 -2.47 -7.11
CA LEU A 96 -5.83 -2.85 -6.98
C LEU A 96 -6.23 -2.77 -5.52
N ALA A 97 -7.10 -1.81 -5.19
CA ALA A 97 -7.70 -1.65 -3.86
C ALA A 97 -9.10 -2.25 -3.81
N MET A 98 -9.51 -2.64 -2.63
CA MET A 98 -10.87 -3.13 -2.37
C MET A 98 -11.32 -2.73 -0.97
N ARG A 99 -12.62 -2.68 -0.77
CA ARG A 99 -13.32 -2.68 0.51
C ARG A 99 -14.28 -3.85 0.66
N GLY A 100 -14.69 -4.46 -0.47
CA GLY A 100 -15.68 -5.55 -0.51
C GLY A 100 -15.34 -6.60 -1.56
N ALA A 101 -16.03 -7.73 -1.49
CA ALA A 101 -15.94 -8.80 -2.48
C ALA A 101 -16.40 -8.32 -3.88
N GLY A 102 -15.84 -8.90 -4.93
CA GLY A 102 -16.11 -8.57 -6.33
C GLY A 102 -15.31 -7.40 -6.89
N GLN A 103 -14.75 -6.53 -6.03
CA GLN A 103 -14.05 -5.34 -6.49
C GLN A 103 -12.69 -5.65 -7.13
N ILE A 104 -11.94 -6.61 -6.60
CA ILE A 104 -10.69 -7.05 -7.24
C ILE A 104 -10.99 -7.76 -8.58
N ALA A 105 -12.05 -8.54 -8.65
CA ALA A 105 -12.48 -9.19 -9.90
C ALA A 105 -12.81 -8.15 -10.99
N GLU A 106 -13.55 -7.08 -10.62
CA GLU A 106 -13.87 -5.98 -11.53
C GLU A 106 -12.58 -5.30 -12.05
N LEU A 107 -11.67 -4.91 -11.15
CA LEU A 107 -10.41 -4.27 -11.51
C LEU A 107 -9.51 -5.19 -12.36
N THR A 108 -9.50 -6.49 -12.08
CA THR A 108 -8.78 -7.49 -12.85
C THR A 108 -9.36 -7.61 -14.27
N THR A 109 -10.69 -7.58 -14.41
CA THR A 109 -11.37 -7.61 -15.71
C THR A 109 -11.04 -6.37 -16.55
N ILE A 110 -10.92 -5.19 -15.93
CA ILE A 110 -10.57 -3.95 -16.63
C ILE A 110 -9.10 -3.97 -17.09
N SER A 111 -8.20 -4.44 -16.22
CA SER A 111 -6.75 -4.38 -16.44
C SER A 111 -6.18 -5.55 -17.24
N GLU A 112 -6.82 -6.71 -17.21
CA GLU A 112 -6.37 -7.95 -17.88
C GLU A 112 -4.87 -8.23 -17.63
N PRO A 113 -4.45 -8.50 -16.37
CA PRO A 113 -3.04 -8.56 -16.02
C PRO A 113 -2.34 -9.83 -16.52
N ASP A 114 -1.07 -9.68 -16.91
CA ASP A 114 -0.14 -10.75 -17.25
C ASP A 114 0.56 -11.32 -16.01
N VAL A 115 0.71 -10.47 -14.97
CA VAL A 115 1.30 -10.82 -13.68
C VAL A 115 0.39 -10.32 -12.57
N GLY A 116 -0.01 -11.22 -11.69
CA GLY A 116 -0.68 -10.89 -10.43
C GLY A 116 0.30 -10.95 -9.25
N LEU A 117 0.14 -10.05 -8.29
CA LEU A 117 0.92 -10.03 -7.06
C LEU A 117 0.03 -9.76 -5.86
N ILE A 118 0.06 -10.65 -4.87
CA ILE A 118 -0.53 -10.43 -3.55
C ILE A 118 0.60 -10.26 -2.55
N THR A 119 0.71 -9.08 -1.93
CA THR A 119 1.81 -8.78 -0.99
C THR A 119 1.68 -9.56 0.31
N ASN A 120 0.47 -9.64 0.87
CA ASN A 120 0.14 -10.37 2.09
C ASN A 120 -1.38 -10.42 2.30
N VAL A 121 -1.80 -11.25 3.27
CA VAL A 121 -3.16 -11.32 3.79
C VAL A 121 -3.14 -10.99 5.28
N GLY A 122 -4.07 -10.17 5.75
CA GLY A 122 -4.19 -9.82 7.16
C GLY A 122 -5.45 -9.03 7.45
N PRO A 123 -5.73 -8.71 8.73
CA PRO A 123 -6.98 -8.11 9.18
C PRO A 123 -7.11 -6.66 8.72
N VAL A 124 -7.69 -6.48 7.54
CA VAL A 124 -8.08 -5.20 6.95
C VAL A 124 -9.48 -5.36 6.36
N HIS A 125 -10.31 -4.34 6.46
CA HIS A 125 -11.70 -4.37 5.95
C HIS A 125 -12.54 -5.56 6.47
N VAL A 126 -12.17 -6.10 7.64
CA VAL A 126 -12.85 -7.26 8.26
C VAL A 126 -14.30 -6.94 8.54
N GLU A 127 -14.61 -5.68 8.87
CA GLU A 127 -16.00 -5.22 9.08
C GLU A 127 -16.90 -5.50 7.86
N LEU A 128 -16.37 -5.39 6.64
CA LEU A 128 -17.11 -5.59 5.38
C LEU A 128 -17.01 -7.00 4.82
N LEU A 129 -15.91 -7.71 5.14
CA LEU A 129 -15.60 -9.03 4.58
C LEU A 129 -15.82 -10.17 5.59
N GLY A 130 -16.18 -9.85 6.83
CA GLY A 130 -16.58 -10.78 7.89
C GLY A 130 -15.41 -11.44 8.61
N SER A 131 -14.32 -11.79 7.92
CA SER A 131 -13.16 -12.47 8.51
C SER A 131 -11.88 -12.27 7.68
N VAL A 132 -10.74 -12.73 8.19
CA VAL A 132 -9.46 -12.72 7.45
C VAL A 132 -9.52 -13.68 6.25
N GLU A 133 -10.25 -14.80 6.37
CA GLU A 133 -10.53 -15.71 5.25
C GLU A 133 -11.34 -15.00 4.16
N GLY A 134 -12.32 -14.17 4.54
CA GLY A 134 -13.06 -13.31 3.60
C GLY A 134 -12.15 -12.30 2.91
N VAL A 135 -11.18 -11.73 3.62
CA VAL A 135 -10.15 -10.87 3.05
C VAL A 135 -9.28 -11.63 2.05
N ALA A 136 -8.87 -12.88 2.38
CA ALA A 136 -8.10 -13.74 1.49
C ALA A 136 -8.87 -14.08 0.22
N ALA A 137 -10.14 -14.47 0.36
CA ALA A 137 -11.02 -14.80 -0.78
C ALA A 137 -11.19 -13.61 -1.73
N ALA A 138 -11.44 -12.41 -1.19
CA ALA A 138 -11.56 -11.20 -1.99
C ALA A 138 -10.25 -10.84 -2.73
N LYS A 139 -9.07 -11.01 -2.11
CA LYS A 139 -7.79 -10.82 -2.79
C LYS A 139 -7.50 -11.90 -3.84
N ALA A 140 -7.94 -13.12 -3.58
CA ALA A 140 -7.80 -14.26 -4.50
C ALA A 140 -8.65 -14.11 -5.78
N GLU A 141 -9.57 -13.14 -5.84
CA GLU A 141 -10.25 -12.75 -7.08
C GLU A 141 -9.24 -12.36 -8.17
N LEU A 142 -8.07 -11.79 -7.81
CA LEU A 142 -6.98 -11.56 -8.74
C LEU A 142 -6.47 -12.88 -9.35
N ILE A 143 -6.27 -13.92 -8.52
CA ILE A 143 -5.82 -15.24 -8.98
C ILE A 143 -6.85 -15.83 -9.96
N ALA A 144 -8.14 -15.72 -9.60
CA ALA A 144 -9.23 -16.25 -10.42
C ALA A 144 -9.33 -15.56 -11.79
N GLY A 145 -9.06 -14.25 -11.85
CA GLY A 145 -9.18 -13.45 -13.08
C GLY A 145 -7.96 -13.47 -14.00
N LEU A 146 -6.84 -14.07 -13.61
CA LEU A 146 -5.65 -14.20 -14.49
C LEU A 146 -5.93 -15.17 -15.64
N HIS A 147 -5.36 -14.89 -16.81
CA HIS A 147 -5.39 -15.83 -17.94
C HIS A 147 -4.47 -17.04 -17.69
N ALA A 148 -4.74 -18.17 -18.32
CA ALA A 148 -3.89 -19.36 -18.25
C ALA A 148 -2.46 -19.05 -18.72
N GLY A 149 -1.47 -19.54 -17.99
CA GLY A 149 -0.05 -19.28 -18.24
C GLY A 149 0.48 -17.96 -17.65
N ALA A 150 -0.38 -17.11 -17.08
CA ALA A 150 0.05 -15.91 -16.36
C ALA A 150 0.88 -16.27 -15.10
N THR A 151 1.66 -15.30 -14.62
CA THR A 151 2.43 -15.47 -13.37
C THR A 151 1.66 -14.91 -12.19
N MET A 152 1.59 -15.69 -11.09
CA MET A 152 1.02 -15.27 -9.82
C MET A 152 2.07 -15.28 -8.73
N ILE A 153 2.36 -14.10 -8.14
CA ILE A 153 3.32 -13.92 -7.05
C ILE A 153 2.55 -13.86 -5.74
N VAL A 154 2.92 -14.72 -4.78
CA VAL A 154 2.26 -14.83 -3.48
C VAL A 154 3.27 -14.90 -2.35
N PRO A 155 2.93 -14.48 -1.11
CA PRO A 155 3.78 -14.73 0.04
C PRO A 155 3.95 -16.23 0.27
N ALA A 156 5.18 -16.67 0.52
CA ALA A 156 5.51 -18.05 0.80
C ALA A 156 4.81 -18.52 2.08
N GLY A 157 4.20 -19.71 2.03
CA GLY A 157 3.58 -20.33 3.19
C GLY A 157 2.28 -19.65 3.68
N GLU A 158 1.62 -18.82 2.86
CA GLU A 158 0.33 -18.21 3.20
C GLU A 158 -0.82 -19.21 3.04
N PRO A 159 -1.33 -19.79 4.15
CA PRO A 159 -2.29 -20.89 4.07
C PRO A 159 -3.64 -20.46 3.53
N LEU A 160 -4.02 -19.18 3.72
CA LEU A 160 -5.31 -18.66 3.28
C LEU A 160 -5.40 -18.48 1.76
N LEU A 161 -4.25 -18.39 1.07
CA LEU A 161 -4.22 -18.33 -0.39
C LEU A 161 -4.12 -19.73 -1.04
N ALA A 162 -3.64 -20.72 -0.31
CA ALA A 162 -3.43 -22.08 -0.86
C ALA A 162 -4.65 -22.69 -1.57
N PRO A 163 -5.91 -22.57 -1.04
CA PRO A 163 -7.10 -23.10 -1.69
C PRO A 163 -7.47 -22.39 -3.01
N HIS A 164 -6.93 -21.20 -3.26
CA HIS A 164 -7.25 -20.38 -4.41
C HIS A 164 -6.21 -20.48 -5.53
N LEU A 165 -5.06 -21.14 -5.29
CA LEU A 165 -4.02 -21.29 -6.29
C LEU A 165 -4.50 -22.18 -7.45
N ARG A 166 -4.12 -21.81 -8.67
CA ARG A 166 -4.51 -22.48 -9.90
C ARG A 166 -3.31 -23.16 -10.53
N ALA A 167 -3.48 -24.42 -10.95
CA ALA A 167 -2.42 -25.23 -11.57
C ALA A 167 -2.03 -24.77 -12.99
N ASP A 168 -2.87 -23.97 -13.63
CA ASP A 168 -2.62 -23.39 -14.96
C ASP A 168 -1.88 -22.05 -14.91
N LEU A 169 -1.51 -21.57 -13.71
CA LEU A 169 -0.68 -20.39 -13.50
C LEU A 169 0.74 -20.79 -13.07
N ARG A 170 1.71 -19.96 -13.43
CA ARG A 170 3.04 -20.00 -12.81
C ARG A 170 2.96 -19.33 -11.44
N THR A 171 2.92 -20.09 -10.37
CA THR A 171 2.97 -19.53 -9.01
C THR A 171 4.42 -19.35 -8.56
N VAL A 172 4.76 -18.14 -8.09
CA VAL A 172 6.07 -17.77 -7.56
C VAL A 172 5.88 -17.35 -6.09
N PRO A 173 6.19 -18.24 -5.13
CA PRO A 173 6.17 -17.90 -3.71
C PRO A 173 7.40 -17.03 -3.34
N VAL A 174 7.17 -15.93 -2.60
CA VAL A 174 8.21 -14.97 -2.23
C VAL A 174 8.31 -14.78 -0.71
N GLY A 175 9.51 -14.49 -0.22
CA GLY A 175 9.80 -14.33 1.20
C GLY A 175 10.42 -15.59 1.82
N PRO A 176 10.49 -15.68 3.17
CA PRO A 176 11.16 -16.79 3.84
C PRO A 176 10.61 -18.16 3.41
N GLY A 177 11.49 -19.02 2.89
CA GLY A 177 11.11 -20.33 2.36
C GLY A 177 10.47 -20.32 0.98
N GLY A 178 10.40 -19.20 0.31
CA GLY A 178 9.90 -19.05 -1.06
C GLY A 178 10.95 -19.33 -2.14
N GLU A 179 10.54 -19.20 -3.40
CA GLU A 179 11.41 -19.26 -4.57
C GLU A 179 12.38 -18.07 -4.63
N LEU A 180 11.87 -16.86 -4.28
CA LEU A 180 12.70 -15.67 -4.10
C LEU A 180 12.65 -15.23 -2.63
N THR A 181 13.80 -14.87 -2.13
CA THR A 181 14.03 -14.47 -0.74
C THR A 181 14.78 -13.13 -0.67
N GLU A 182 15.08 -12.66 0.53
CA GLU A 182 15.89 -11.46 0.73
C GLU A 182 17.31 -11.58 0.16
N ALA A 183 17.86 -12.80 0.07
CA ALA A 183 19.17 -13.04 -0.56
C ALA A 183 19.18 -12.72 -2.06
N ASP A 184 18.03 -12.77 -2.74
CA ASP A 184 17.92 -12.40 -4.15
C ASP A 184 18.05 -10.89 -4.39
N LEU A 185 18.00 -10.07 -3.34
CA LEU A 185 18.26 -8.63 -3.42
C LEU A 185 19.75 -8.28 -3.44
N ASP A 186 20.63 -9.27 -3.32
CA ASP A 186 22.09 -9.07 -3.39
C ASP A 186 22.46 -8.46 -4.75
N GLY A 187 23.24 -7.37 -4.72
CA GLY A 187 23.58 -6.60 -5.91
C GLY A 187 22.63 -5.45 -6.22
N LEU A 188 21.56 -5.27 -5.43
CA LEU A 188 20.69 -4.09 -5.46
C LEU A 188 21.00 -3.18 -4.28
N GLU A 189 21.27 -1.91 -4.56
CA GLU A 189 21.40 -0.86 -3.54
C GLU A 189 20.05 -0.19 -3.35
N LEU A 190 19.33 -0.58 -2.29
CA LEU A 190 18.01 -0.06 -1.96
C LEU A 190 18.13 1.08 -0.92
N PRO A 191 17.30 2.15 -1.00
CA PRO A 191 17.37 3.29 -0.08
C PRO A 191 16.72 3.02 1.29
N PHE A 192 16.47 1.76 1.62
CA PHE A 192 15.86 1.31 2.87
C PHE A 192 16.38 -0.08 3.25
N ASP A 193 16.38 -0.36 4.53
CA ASP A 193 16.82 -1.64 5.13
C ASP A 193 15.78 -2.24 6.08
N SER A 194 14.60 -1.64 6.19
CA SER A 194 13.52 -2.16 7.00
C SER A 194 13.00 -3.50 6.47
N ALA A 195 12.76 -4.46 7.38
CA ALA A 195 12.40 -5.83 7.00
C ALA A 195 11.15 -5.89 6.09
N HIS A 196 10.12 -5.10 6.41
CA HIS A 196 8.90 -5.07 5.60
C HIS A 196 9.13 -4.45 4.22
N MET A 197 10.00 -3.42 4.10
CA MET A 197 10.33 -2.83 2.81
C MET A 197 11.20 -3.75 1.97
N ARG A 198 12.12 -4.49 2.59
CA ARG A 198 12.91 -5.53 1.91
C ARG A 198 12.01 -6.66 1.41
N GLN A 199 11.01 -7.08 2.19
CA GLN A 199 10.01 -8.05 1.72
C GLN A 199 9.19 -7.52 0.52
N ASN A 200 8.77 -6.25 0.55
CA ASN A 200 8.12 -5.60 -0.60
C ASN A 200 9.05 -5.56 -1.82
N ALA A 201 10.35 -5.35 -1.62
CA ALA A 201 11.35 -5.35 -2.69
C ALA A 201 11.55 -6.75 -3.30
N VAL A 202 11.53 -7.82 -2.49
CA VAL A 202 11.56 -9.21 -3.01
C VAL A 202 10.36 -9.48 -3.92
N ALA A 203 9.16 -9.07 -3.49
CA ALA A 203 7.96 -9.22 -4.31
C ALA A 203 8.02 -8.38 -5.60
N ALA A 204 8.56 -7.17 -5.53
CA ALA A 204 8.80 -6.31 -6.69
C ALA A 204 9.82 -6.94 -7.65
N LEU A 205 10.92 -7.49 -7.15
CA LEU A 205 11.93 -8.19 -7.96
C LEU A 205 11.33 -9.40 -8.68
N ALA A 206 10.52 -10.20 -7.98
CA ALA A 206 9.82 -11.32 -8.59
C ALA A 206 8.92 -10.86 -9.76
N ALA A 207 8.23 -9.73 -9.60
CA ALA A 207 7.39 -9.16 -10.65
C ALA A 207 8.21 -8.62 -11.84
N ALA A 208 9.36 -7.99 -11.58
CA ALA A 208 10.27 -7.55 -12.64
C ALA A 208 10.82 -8.75 -13.43
N ARG A 209 11.28 -9.80 -12.74
CA ARG A 209 11.76 -11.05 -13.36
C ARG A 209 10.67 -11.76 -14.16
N ALA A 210 9.43 -11.73 -13.70
CA ALA A 210 8.29 -12.35 -14.40
C ALA A 210 8.06 -11.76 -15.79
N ILE A 211 8.44 -10.51 -16.02
CA ILE A 211 8.37 -9.83 -17.34
C ILE A 211 9.73 -9.71 -18.04
N GLY A 212 10.72 -10.50 -17.60
CA GLY A 212 12.05 -10.57 -18.23
C GLY A 212 12.95 -9.35 -17.95
N VAL A 213 12.75 -8.63 -16.85
CA VAL A 213 13.62 -7.55 -16.39
C VAL A 213 14.43 -8.02 -15.20
N GLU A 214 15.77 -7.87 -15.26
CA GLU A 214 16.69 -8.15 -14.17
C GLU A 214 17.29 -6.83 -13.69
N PRO A 215 16.76 -6.25 -12.59
CA PRO A 215 17.28 -5.00 -12.05
C PRO A 215 18.67 -5.20 -11.43
N SER A 216 19.51 -4.19 -11.46
CA SER A 216 20.84 -4.24 -10.85
C SER A 216 21.32 -2.86 -10.40
N GLY A 217 22.27 -2.84 -9.46
CA GLY A 217 22.87 -1.62 -8.94
C GLY A 217 21.91 -0.78 -8.09
N ARG A 218 22.07 0.53 -8.12
CA ARG A 218 21.28 1.45 -7.28
C ARG A 218 19.87 1.66 -7.80
N ILE A 219 18.89 1.43 -6.95
CA ILE A 219 17.47 1.63 -7.23
C ILE A 219 17.00 2.92 -6.53
N GLU A 220 16.70 3.94 -7.29
CA GLU A 220 16.21 5.22 -6.76
C GLU A 220 14.69 5.18 -6.60
N VAL A 221 14.22 4.87 -5.40
CA VAL A 221 12.79 4.74 -5.09
C VAL A 221 12.22 6.06 -4.60
N ALA A 222 11.26 6.61 -5.33
CA ALA A 222 10.43 7.71 -4.86
C ALA A 222 9.16 7.13 -4.18
N LEU A 223 9.18 7.00 -2.87
CA LEU A 223 8.02 6.52 -2.13
C LEU A 223 6.86 7.50 -2.20
N SER A 224 5.65 6.98 -2.35
CA SER A 224 4.40 7.75 -2.26
C SER A 224 4.29 8.42 -0.89
N ALA A 225 3.68 9.62 -0.84
CA ALA A 225 3.59 10.43 0.37
C ALA A 225 2.94 9.70 1.56
N MET A 226 3.34 10.07 2.78
CA MET A 226 2.85 9.52 4.05
C MET A 226 3.06 8.00 4.22
N ARG A 227 4.16 7.47 3.66
CA ARG A 227 4.51 6.04 3.65
C ARG A 227 5.90 5.80 4.24
N GLY A 228 6.11 6.25 5.48
CA GLY A 228 7.38 6.06 6.19
C GLY A 228 8.48 7.05 5.79
N GLN A 229 8.12 8.20 5.19
CA GLN A 229 9.10 9.24 4.91
C GLN A 229 9.66 9.83 6.20
N GLN A 230 10.97 9.95 6.25
CA GLN A 230 11.65 10.66 7.33
C GLN A 230 11.82 12.13 6.98
N ARG A 231 11.49 12.99 7.93
CA ARG A 231 11.67 14.45 7.84
C ARG A 231 12.43 14.95 9.05
N GLN A 232 13.44 15.79 8.79
CA GLN A 232 14.11 16.53 9.86
C GLN A 232 13.28 17.78 10.19
N MET A 233 12.95 17.93 11.45
CA MET A 233 12.19 19.05 11.98
C MET A 233 13.10 19.98 12.83
N PRO A 234 12.70 21.22 13.11
CA PRO A 234 13.41 22.09 14.04
C PRO A 234 13.66 21.39 15.39
N GLY A 235 14.78 21.69 16.04
CA GLY A 235 15.12 21.11 17.35
C GLY A 235 15.75 19.72 17.29
N ASP A 236 16.33 19.32 16.16
CA ASP A 236 16.98 18.01 15.98
C ASP A 236 16.00 16.83 16.20
N ILE A 237 14.79 16.98 15.68
CA ILE A 237 13.73 15.97 15.76
C ILE A 237 13.57 15.29 14.40
N THR A 238 13.57 13.97 14.40
CA THR A 238 13.26 13.18 13.20
C THR A 238 11.82 12.70 13.25
N VAL A 239 10.99 13.08 12.27
CA VAL A 239 9.61 12.58 12.14
C VAL A 239 9.52 11.52 11.05
N VAL A 240 8.98 10.36 11.39
CA VAL A 240 8.60 9.29 10.45
C VAL A 240 7.12 9.45 10.14
N GLU A 241 6.81 10.01 8.97
CA GLU A 241 5.46 10.25 8.50
C GLU A 241 4.90 9.00 7.84
N ASP A 242 4.06 8.23 8.54
CA ASP A 242 3.39 7.01 8.04
C ASP A 242 1.87 7.04 8.32
N CYS A 243 1.23 8.18 8.04
CA CYS A 243 -0.16 8.45 8.40
C CYS A 243 -1.16 8.31 7.24
N TYR A 244 -0.77 7.66 6.13
CA TYR A 244 -1.71 7.40 5.03
C TYR A 244 -2.78 6.37 5.43
N ASN A 245 -2.41 5.28 6.09
CA ASN A 245 -3.34 4.27 6.61
C ASN A 245 -2.69 3.45 7.73
N ALA A 246 -3.53 2.79 8.54
CA ALA A 246 -3.09 1.91 9.60
C ALA A 246 -3.93 0.65 9.70
N ASN A 247 -3.28 -0.46 10.03
CA ASN A 247 -3.84 -1.73 10.44
C ASN A 247 -2.83 -2.45 11.35
N PRO A 248 -3.20 -3.54 12.04
CA PRO A 248 -2.32 -4.19 13.00
C PRO A 248 -0.96 -4.61 12.45
N MET A 249 -0.90 -5.09 11.20
CA MET A 249 0.35 -5.50 10.56
C MET A 249 1.27 -4.31 10.30
N SER A 250 0.72 -3.24 9.71
CA SER A 250 1.50 -2.04 9.37
C SER A 250 1.92 -1.24 10.61
N MET A 251 1.13 -1.26 11.68
CA MET A 251 1.49 -0.65 12.96
C MET A 251 2.68 -1.38 13.60
N ARG A 252 2.65 -2.73 13.66
CA ARG A 252 3.79 -3.53 14.17
C ARG A 252 5.05 -3.25 13.37
N ALA A 253 4.97 -3.33 12.04
CA ALA A 253 6.11 -3.09 11.16
C ALA A 253 6.74 -1.70 11.38
N ALA A 254 5.91 -0.66 11.53
CA ALA A 254 6.39 0.69 11.77
C ALA A 254 7.05 0.86 13.16
N LEU A 255 6.52 0.19 14.19
CA LEU A 255 7.11 0.17 15.53
C LEU A 255 8.43 -0.60 15.57
N ASP A 256 8.51 -1.73 14.88
CA ASP A 256 9.76 -2.50 14.74
C ASP A 256 10.84 -1.69 14.02
N ASP A 257 10.44 -0.92 12.99
CA ASP A 257 11.35 -0.01 12.29
C ASP A 257 11.81 1.14 13.19
N LEU A 258 10.91 1.74 13.96
CA LEU A 258 11.24 2.77 14.94
C LEU A 258 12.25 2.23 15.96
N GLN A 259 12.01 1.02 16.50
CA GLN A 259 12.92 0.36 17.44
C GLN A 259 14.33 0.20 16.85
N ARG A 260 14.42 -0.20 15.59
CA ARG A 260 15.68 -0.52 14.93
C ARG A 260 16.45 0.72 14.48
N SER A 261 15.74 1.73 13.98
CA SER A 261 16.35 2.87 13.29
C SER A 261 16.54 4.12 14.16
N ALA A 262 15.79 4.27 15.25
CA ALA A 262 15.88 5.44 16.10
C ALA A 262 17.17 5.40 16.97
N PRO A 263 18.06 6.39 16.82
CA PRO A 263 19.32 6.43 17.58
C PRO A 263 19.13 6.84 19.05
N GLY A 264 18.00 7.51 19.35
CA GLY A 264 17.70 8.10 20.66
C GLY A 264 16.32 7.69 21.18
N ARG A 265 15.70 8.65 21.85
CA ARG A 265 14.36 8.49 22.45
C ARG A 265 13.29 8.31 21.36
N LYS A 266 12.39 7.38 21.58
CA LYS A 266 11.33 6.97 20.66
C LYS A 266 9.98 7.50 21.12
N VAL A 267 9.36 8.30 20.28
CA VAL A 267 8.00 8.81 20.48
C VAL A 267 7.09 8.21 19.43
N ALA A 268 5.93 7.70 19.81
CA ALA A 268 4.95 7.19 18.87
C ALA A 268 3.60 7.91 19.06
N VAL A 269 3.10 8.52 17.99
CA VAL A 269 1.77 9.13 17.89
C VAL A 269 0.92 8.20 17.06
N LEU A 270 0.11 7.39 17.71
CA LEU A 270 -0.68 6.34 17.06
C LEU A 270 -2.16 6.65 17.17
N GLY A 271 -2.82 6.73 16.02
CA GLY A 271 -4.26 6.94 15.97
C GLY A 271 -5.04 5.67 15.66
N ASP A 272 -6.37 5.81 15.58
CA ASP A 272 -7.28 4.69 15.35
C ASP A 272 -6.92 3.91 14.09
N MET A 273 -7.01 2.59 14.22
CA MET A 273 -7.08 1.64 13.10
C MET A 273 -8.56 1.37 12.82
N LEU A 274 -9.04 1.86 11.68
CA LEU A 274 -10.45 1.74 11.27
C LEU A 274 -10.71 0.43 10.52
N GLU A 275 -12.00 0.07 10.39
CA GLU A 275 -12.49 -1.07 9.59
C GLU A 275 -12.02 -2.45 10.09
N LEU A 276 -11.66 -2.58 11.38
CA LEU A 276 -11.19 -3.83 11.98
C LEU A 276 -12.33 -4.74 12.49
N GLY A 277 -13.58 -4.22 12.51
CA GLY A 277 -14.73 -4.97 12.98
C GLY A 277 -14.74 -5.16 14.52
N PRO A 278 -15.34 -6.27 15.01
CA PRO A 278 -15.59 -6.46 16.45
C PRO A 278 -14.30 -6.58 17.28
N ASP A 279 -13.18 -6.99 16.68
CA ASP A 279 -11.91 -7.20 17.38
C ASP A 279 -11.05 -5.93 17.46
N ALA A 280 -11.57 -4.77 17.04
CA ALA A 280 -10.83 -3.51 17.00
C ALA A 280 -10.15 -3.17 18.35
N ALA A 281 -10.86 -3.34 19.47
CA ALA A 281 -10.31 -3.07 20.80
C ALA A 281 -9.13 -4.00 21.14
N ALA A 282 -9.24 -5.29 20.83
CA ALA A 282 -8.15 -6.26 21.05
C ALA A 282 -6.92 -5.95 20.19
N HIS A 283 -7.13 -5.54 18.94
CA HIS A 283 -6.04 -5.13 18.06
C HIS A 283 -5.32 -3.87 18.57
N HIS A 284 -6.05 -2.87 19.05
CA HIS A 284 -5.42 -1.67 19.64
C HIS A 284 -4.64 -2.01 20.91
N ALA A 285 -5.21 -2.83 21.82
CA ALA A 285 -4.48 -3.27 23.01
C ALA A 285 -3.17 -4.00 22.66
N ALA A 286 -3.21 -4.91 21.70
CA ALA A 286 -2.03 -5.65 21.25
C ALA A 286 -0.97 -4.73 20.59
N ILE A 287 -1.36 -3.62 19.94
CA ILE A 287 -0.40 -2.63 19.42
C ILE A 287 0.21 -1.82 20.56
N GLY A 288 -0.54 -1.46 21.59
CA GLY A 288 -0.02 -0.80 22.79
C GLY A 288 1.04 -1.65 23.51
N GLU A 289 0.78 -2.94 23.67
CA GLU A 289 1.76 -3.90 24.23
C GLU A 289 3.02 -3.99 23.34
N HIS A 290 2.84 -4.05 22.00
CA HIS A 290 3.93 -4.11 21.06
C HIS A 290 4.79 -2.83 21.08
N ALA A 291 4.16 -1.65 21.19
CA ALA A 291 4.88 -0.38 21.30
C ALA A 291 5.78 -0.34 22.55
N ARG A 292 5.30 -0.85 23.69
CA ARG A 292 6.12 -0.98 24.89
C ARG A 292 7.27 -1.97 24.70
N ALA A 293 7.00 -3.13 24.10
CA ALA A 293 8.02 -4.13 23.82
C ALA A 293 9.09 -3.60 22.83
N ALA A 294 8.72 -2.74 21.90
CA ALA A 294 9.59 -2.02 20.98
C ALA A 294 10.39 -0.89 21.66
N GLY A 295 10.18 -0.64 22.95
CA GLY A 295 10.89 0.37 23.72
C GLY A 295 10.50 1.81 23.34
N VAL A 296 9.22 2.04 23.03
CA VAL A 296 8.68 3.39 22.87
C VAL A 296 8.67 4.08 24.22
N ASP A 297 9.35 5.24 24.31
CA ASP A 297 9.52 6.02 25.54
C ASP A 297 8.31 6.91 25.84
N VAL A 298 7.62 7.38 24.80
CA VAL A 298 6.39 8.16 24.91
C VAL A 298 5.39 7.69 23.86
N LEU A 299 4.24 7.22 24.31
CA LEU A 299 3.14 6.80 23.46
C LEU A 299 1.97 7.77 23.59
N VAL A 300 1.56 8.37 22.49
CA VAL A 300 0.38 9.25 22.37
C VAL A 300 -0.69 8.53 21.55
N ALA A 301 -1.83 8.30 22.14
CA ALA A 301 -3.01 7.72 21.50
C ALA A 301 -3.93 8.82 20.97
N VAL A 302 -4.41 8.71 19.73
CA VAL A 302 -5.27 9.71 19.08
C VAL A 302 -6.55 9.08 18.55
N GLY A 303 -7.67 9.47 19.11
CA GLY A 303 -9.00 8.96 18.75
C GLY A 303 -9.59 7.98 19.76
N PRO A 304 -10.90 7.69 19.63
CA PRO A 304 -11.64 6.91 20.63
C PRO A 304 -11.23 5.44 20.69
N LEU A 305 -10.87 4.80 19.58
CA LEU A 305 -10.48 3.39 19.56
C LEU A 305 -9.05 3.20 20.09
N SER A 306 -8.17 4.17 19.83
CA SER A 306 -6.78 4.15 20.27
C SER A 306 -6.61 4.33 21.79
N ALA A 307 -7.66 4.67 22.54
CA ALA A 307 -7.67 4.60 24.01
C ALA A 307 -7.26 3.21 24.53
N GLY A 308 -7.54 2.14 23.76
CA GLY A 308 -7.12 0.77 24.05
C GLY A 308 -5.60 0.52 24.00
N LEU A 309 -4.80 1.44 23.45
CA LEU A 309 -3.33 1.36 23.43
C LEU A 309 -2.70 1.46 24.84
N ALA A 310 -3.48 1.90 25.84
CA ALA A 310 -3.01 2.22 27.19
C ALA A 310 -1.76 3.13 27.16
N ALA A 311 -1.85 4.21 26.38
CA ALA A 311 -0.77 5.17 26.12
C ALA A 311 -0.50 6.09 27.32
N ASP A 312 0.66 6.78 27.31
CA ASP A 312 1.02 7.77 28.32
C ASP A 312 0.12 9.01 28.22
N HIS A 313 -0.29 9.35 27.00
CA HIS A 313 -1.22 10.44 26.71
C HIS A 313 -2.31 9.97 25.74
N THR A 314 -3.54 10.38 26.00
CA THR A 314 -4.68 10.11 25.12
C THR A 314 -5.37 11.41 24.77
N VAL A 315 -5.58 11.66 23.48
CA VAL A 315 -6.22 12.87 22.95
C VAL A 315 -7.33 12.50 21.96
N ALA A 316 -8.28 13.41 21.80
CA ALA A 316 -9.47 13.14 21.02
C ALA A 316 -9.22 13.07 19.51
N ASP A 317 -8.33 13.91 19.01
CA ASP A 317 -8.13 14.13 17.57
C ASP A 317 -6.71 14.61 17.24
N ALA A 318 -6.45 14.79 15.94
CA ALA A 318 -5.16 15.24 15.42
C ALA A 318 -4.79 16.68 15.86
N GLU A 319 -5.77 17.55 16.08
CA GLU A 319 -5.51 18.94 16.52
C GLU A 319 -5.02 18.97 17.96
N ALA A 320 -5.67 18.18 18.83
CA ALA A 320 -5.24 18.03 20.23
C ALA A 320 -3.85 17.36 20.32
N ALA A 321 -3.56 16.38 19.44
CA ALA A 321 -2.22 15.78 19.35
C ALA A 321 -1.17 16.80 18.90
N ALA A 322 -1.46 17.60 17.89
CA ALA A 322 -0.58 18.66 17.38
C ALA A 322 -0.27 19.72 18.44
N ALA A 323 -1.25 20.07 19.27
CA ALA A 323 -1.07 21.03 20.38
C ALA A 323 -0.25 20.45 21.54
N LEU A 324 -0.40 19.16 21.84
CA LEU A 324 0.28 18.47 22.92
C LEU A 324 1.76 18.18 22.62
N LEU A 325 2.04 17.72 21.40
CA LEU A 325 3.30 17.08 21.04
C LEU A 325 4.53 17.98 21.24
N PRO A 326 4.53 19.29 20.89
CA PRO A 326 5.68 20.16 21.10
C PRO A 326 6.16 20.21 22.57
N GLY A 327 5.25 20.05 23.53
CA GLY A 327 5.60 20.02 24.95
C GLY A 327 6.19 18.70 25.45
N LEU A 328 6.12 17.64 24.66
CA LEU A 328 6.62 16.32 24.98
C LEU A 328 7.98 16.01 24.32
N LEU A 329 8.32 16.72 23.24
CA LEU A 329 9.50 16.44 22.44
C LEU A 329 10.77 17.05 23.03
N SER A 330 11.88 16.39 22.79
CA SER A 330 13.23 16.80 23.15
C SER A 330 14.17 16.65 21.94
N PRO A 331 15.27 17.41 21.86
CA PRO A 331 16.27 17.23 20.82
C PRO A 331 16.79 15.78 20.75
N GLY A 332 16.90 15.25 19.54
CA GLY A 332 17.32 13.87 19.29
C GLY A 332 16.16 12.85 19.28
N ASP A 333 14.91 13.28 19.48
CA ASP A 333 13.76 12.39 19.41
C ASP A 333 13.48 11.90 17.98
N THR A 334 13.08 10.62 17.87
CA THR A 334 12.49 10.07 16.66
C THR A 334 10.99 9.83 16.90
N VAL A 335 10.15 10.46 16.09
CA VAL A 335 8.69 10.48 16.24
C VAL A 335 8.04 9.69 15.11
N LEU A 336 7.40 8.57 15.41
CA LEU A 336 6.52 7.88 14.46
C LEU A 336 5.11 8.48 14.53
N VAL A 337 4.56 8.88 13.39
CA VAL A 337 3.17 9.36 13.27
C VAL A 337 2.39 8.42 12.37
N LYS A 338 1.42 7.67 12.92
CA LYS A 338 0.69 6.65 12.17
C LYS A 338 -0.76 6.48 12.61
N ALA A 339 -1.69 6.51 11.63
CA ALA A 339 -3.13 6.26 11.83
C ALA A 339 -3.82 5.86 10.52
N SER A 340 -5.07 5.44 10.62
CA SER A 340 -5.97 5.37 9.46
C SER A 340 -6.20 6.76 8.87
N ARG A 341 -6.40 6.85 7.55
CA ARG A 341 -6.51 8.11 6.80
C ARG A 341 -7.56 9.08 7.38
N GLY A 342 -8.68 8.54 7.89
CA GLY A 342 -9.77 9.33 8.45
C GLY A 342 -9.41 10.11 9.73
N ILE A 343 -8.29 9.79 10.39
CA ILE A 343 -7.86 10.48 11.61
C ILE A 343 -7.13 11.79 11.29
N GLY A 344 -6.50 11.88 10.12
CA GLY A 344 -5.87 13.12 9.66
C GLY A 344 -4.58 13.50 10.39
N LEU A 345 -3.75 12.51 10.79
CA LEU A 345 -2.53 12.75 11.55
C LEU A 345 -1.42 13.49 10.78
N GLU A 346 -1.56 13.71 9.47
CA GLU A 346 -0.68 14.62 8.73
C GLU A 346 -0.63 16.03 9.34
N ARG A 347 -1.71 16.48 10.01
CA ARG A 347 -1.75 17.76 10.73
C ARG A 347 -0.73 17.84 11.87
N VAL A 348 -0.43 16.71 12.50
CA VAL A 348 0.61 16.64 13.55
C VAL A 348 1.99 16.90 12.92
N VAL A 349 2.26 16.31 11.77
CA VAL A 349 3.51 16.49 11.03
C VAL A 349 3.65 17.95 10.55
N GLU A 350 2.57 18.52 10.01
CA GLU A 350 2.51 19.93 9.56
C GLU A 350 2.75 20.92 10.71
N ALA A 351 2.23 20.62 11.91
CA ALA A 351 2.40 21.48 13.08
C ALA A 351 3.83 21.47 13.67
N LEU A 352 4.65 20.47 13.36
CA LEU A 352 6.04 20.36 13.78
C LEU A 352 7.01 20.98 12.76
N ALA A 353 6.56 21.27 11.53
CA ALA A 353 7.36 21.82 10.44
C ALA A 353 7.54 23.34 10.60
#